data_14624068d3a586e2380556b7a6fe060f
#
_entry.id   14624068d3a586e2380556b7a6fe060f
#
_cell.length_a   1.000
_cell.length_b   1.000
_cell.length_c   1.000
_cell.angle_alpha   90.00
_cell.angle_beta   90.00
_cell.angle_gamma   90.00
#
_symmetry.space_group_name_H-M   'P 1'
#
loop_
_entity.id
_entity.type
_entity.pdbx_description
1 polymer ?
#
loop_
_entity_poly.entity_id
_entity_poly.type
_entity_poly.pdbx_seq_one_letter_code
_entity_poly.pdbx_strand_id
1 'polypeptide(L)'
;MKYVACYCRVSTDEQAKFGFSIQAQKEALEKYCKDNKYKYEFFIDEGISASSMKKRKALNEMLSKANIFDIVLFTKLDRLSRNVLDANNINKILKENNCTMKAIDEDDVDTSTADGLFIFNLKVSLAQREIGKTSERIKFVFNSKREKGEVTSGTKKYRLWYSW
;
A
#
# COMPACT_ATOMS: atom_id res chain seq x y z
N MET A 1 -28.47 1.01 -4.73
CA MET A 1 -27.51 0.16 -5.44
C MET A 1 -26.15 0.79 -5.25
N LYS A 2 -25.19 0.07 -4.65
CA LYS A 2 -23.85 0.65 -4.37
C LYS A 2 -23.05 0.84 -5.66
N TYR A 3 -22.26 1.93 -5.70
CA TYR A 3 -21.32 2.19 -6.78
C TYR A 3 -19.90 1.98 -6.26
N VAL A 4 -19.12 1.16 -6.93
CA VAL A 4 -17.89 0.56 -6.40
C VAL A 4 -16.72 0.83 -7.34
N ALA A 5 -15.58 1.24 -6.80
CA ALA A 5 -14.31 1.29 -7.50
C ALA A 5 -13.56 -0.04 -7.35
N CYS A 6 -13.28 -0.73 -8.44
CA CYS A 6 -12.50 -1.98 -8.48
C CYS A 6 -11.05 -1.66 -8.84
N TYR A 7 -10.14 -1.80 -7.89
CA TYR A 7 -8.74 -1.51 -8.11
C TYR A 7 -7.93 -2.78 -8.37
N CYS A 8 -7.18 -2.79 -9.47
CA CYS A 8 -6.27 -3.87 -9.86
C CYS A 8 -4.84 -3.34 -10.05
N ARG A 9 -3.84 -4.11 -9.62
CA ARG A 9 -2.43 -3.78 -9.82
C ARG A 9 -1.58 -5.03 -9.98
N VAL A 10 -0.62 -4.96 -10.90
CA VAL A 10 0.52 -5.89 -10.95
C VAL A 10 1.81 -5.12 -11.21
N SER A 11 2.92 -5.58 -10.63
CA SER A 11 4.24 -5.09 -10.99
C SER A 11 4.83 -5.93 -12.13
N THR A 12 5.84 -5.39 -12.82
CA THR A 12 6.57 -6.13 -13.87
C THR A 12 7.16 -7.44 -13.35
N ASP A 13 7.69 -7.45 -12.13
CA ASP A 13 8.26 -8.64 -11.49
C ASP A 13 7.20 -9.71 -11.16
N GLU A 14 5.98 -9.28 -10.80
CA GLU A 14 4.87 -10.18 -10.49
C GLU A 14 4.29 -10.80 -11.74
N GLN A 15 4.23 -10.06 -12.85
CA GLN A 15 3.84 -10.58 -14.15
C GLN A 15 4.79 -11.70 -14.62
N ALA A 16 6.10 -11.51 -14.44
CA ALA A 16 7.13 -12.45 -14.88
C ALA A 16 7.21 -13.73 -14.03
N LYS A 17 6.93 -13.66 -12.72
CA LYS A 17 7.19 -14.76 -11.77
C LYS A 17 5.99 -15.63 -11.42
N PHE A 18 4.78 -15.09 -11.39
CA PHE A 18 3.65 -15.75 -10.73
C PHE A 18 2.38 -15.86 -11.57
N GLY A 19 2.36 -15.37 -12.80
CA GLY A 19 1.17 -15.45 -13.65
C GLY A 19 -0.08 -14.76 -13.06
N PHE A 20 0.07 -13.95 -12.00
CA PHE A 20 -1.01 -13.15 -11.44
C PHE A 20 -1.38 -12.06 -12.44
N SER A 21 -2.33 -12.39 -13.30
CA SER A 21 -2.77 -11.47 -14.34
C SER A 21 -3.73 -10.44 -13.78
N ILE A 22 -3.68 -9.25 -14.33
CA ILE A 22 -4.74 -8.25 -14.17
C ILE A 22 -6.10 -8.87 -14.47
N GLN A 23 -6.12 -9.76 -15.47
CA GLN A 23 -7.35 -10.43 -15.89
C GLN A 23 -7.99 -11.26 -14.77
N ALA A 24 -7.22 -12.06 -14.04
CA ALA A 24 -7.73 -12.85 -12.91
C ALA A 24 -8.30 -11.96 -11.79
N GLN A 25 -7.63 -10.83 -11.47
CA GLN A 25 -8.14 -9.87 -10.51
C GLN A 25 -9.45 -9.24 -10.99
N LYS A 26 -9.54 -8.86 -12.27
CA LYS A 26 -10.77 -8.30 -12.85
C LYS A 26 -11.92 -9.28 -12.76
N GLU A 27 -11.71 -10.53 -13.17
CA GLU A 27 -12.74 -11.58 -13.13
C GLU A 27 -13.28 -11.83 -11.71
N ALA A 28 -12.37 -11.89 -10.72
CA ALA A 28 -12.75 -12.07 -9.32
C ALA A 28 -13.59 -10.88 -8.80
N LEU A 29 -13.13 -9.64 -9.06
CA LEU A 29 -13.83 -8.43 -8.63
C LEU A 29 -15.15 -8.25 -9.37
N GLU A 30 -15.19 -8.53 -10.67
CA GLU A 30 -16.41 -8.47 -11.46
C GLU A 30 -17.46 -9.47 -10.98
N LYS A 31 -17.05 -10.72 -10.72
CA LYS A 31 -17.91 -11.73 -10.13
C LYS A 31 -18.49 -11.27 -8.80
N TYR A 32 -17.63 -10.77 -7.90
CA TYR A 32 -18.05 -10.25 -6.61
C TYR A 32 -19.08 -9.12 -6.74
N CYS A 33 -18.86 -8.18 -7.67
CA CYS A 33 -19.78 -7.07 -7.91
C CYS A 33 -21.13 -7.55 -8.49
N LYS A 34 -21.12 -8.52 -9.41
CA LYS A 34 -22.34 -9.12 -9.99
C LYS A 34 -23.16 -9.85 -8.92
N ASP A 35 -22.52 -10.68 -8.10
CA ASP A 35 -23.16 -11.45 -7.04
C ASP A 35 -23.83 -10.52 -6.00
N ASN A 36 -23.23 -9.35 -5.73
CA ASN A 36 -23.76 -8.35 -4.81
C ASN A 36 -24.63 -7.27 -5.47
N LYS A 37 -24.86 -7.35 -6.78
CA LYS A 37 -25.64 -6.37 -7.57
C LYS A 37 -25.10 -4.94 -7.45
N TYR A 38 -23.77 -4.78 -7.46
CA TYR A 38 -23.10 -3.49 -7.43
C TYR A 38 -22.90 -2.93 -8.84
N LYS A 39 -22.98 -1.62 -9.01
CA LYS A 39 -22.43 -0.91 -10.15
C LYS A 39 -20.94 -0.69 -9.91
N TYR A 40 -20.07 -0.88 -10.90
CA TYR A 40 -18.62 -0.80 -10.69
C TYR A 40 -17.87 -0.15 -11.85
N GLU A 41 -16.70 0.40 -11.52
CA GLU A 41 -15.73 0.97 -12.44
C GLU A 41 -14.34 0.42 -12.11
N PHE A 42 -13.53 0.09 -13.11
CA PHE A 42 -12.18 -0.44 -12.92
C PHE A 42 -11.11 0.64 -12.98
N PHE A 43 -10.15 0.56 -12.06
CA PHE A 43 -8.93 1.36 -12.00
C PHE A 43 -7.73 0.42 -12.02
N ILE A 44 -6.87 0.52 -13.05
CA ILE A 44 -5.83 -0.47 -13.31
C ILE A 44 -4.47 0.19 -13.43
N ASP A 45 -3.54 -0.18 -12.54
CA ASP A 45 -2.12 0.20 -12.61
C ASP A 45 -1.29 -1.03 -13.00
N GLU A 46 -0.88 -1.10 -14.27
CA GLU A 46 -0.11 -2.20 -14.83
C GLU A 46 1.38 -1.87 -14.91
N GLY A 47 2.23 -2.83 -14.53
CA GLY A 47 3.69 -2.65 -14.55
C GLY A 47 4.24 -1.69 -13.49
N ILE A 48 3.45 -1.31 -12.49
CA ILE A 48 3.82 -0.31 -11.50
C ILE A 48 3.97 -0.95 -10.11
N SER A 49 5.14 -0.73 -9.48
CA SER A 49 5.37 -1.17 -8.10
C SER A 49 4.46 -0.44 -7.10
N ALA A 50 3.96 -1.17 -6.10
CA ALA A 50 3.19 -0.60 -5.00
C ALA A 50 3.97 0.39 -4.11
N SER A 51 5.30 0.43 -4.23
CA SER A 51 6.16 1.31 -3.42
C SER A 51 6.13 2.79 -3.83
N SER A 52 5.53 3.14 -4.97
CA SER A 52 5.49 4.52 -5.46
C SER A 52 4.07 4.97 -5.75
N MET A 53 3.41 5.58 -4.76
CA MET A 53 2.07 6.15 -4.94
C MET A 53 2.01 7.19 -6.06
N LYS A 54 3.04 8.04 -6.21
CA LYS A 54 3.08 9.09 -7.26
C LYS A 54 2.99 8.56 -8.69
N LYS A 55 3.47 7.33 -8.95
CA LYS A 55 3.47 6.73 -10.29
C LYS A 55 2.17 5.99 -10.61
N ARG A 56 1.30 5.76 -9.63
CA ARG A 56 0.06 4.99 -9.74
C ARG A 56 -1.08 5.90 -10.20
N LYS A 57 -1.15 6.13 -11.51
CA LYS A 57 -2.11 7.07 -12.11
C LYS A 57 -3.56 6.65 -11.86
N ALA A 58 -3.87 5.35 -12.02
CA ALA A 58 -5.23 4.84 -11.82
C ALA A 58 -5.65 4.91 -10.34
N LEU A 59 -4.74 4.63 -9.40
CA LEU A 59 -5.02 4.84 -7.97
C LEU A 59 -5.33 6.30 -7.67
N ASN A 60 -4.50 7.23 -8.16
CA ASN A 60 -4.68 8.65 -7.91
C ASN A 60 -5.98 9.18 -8.52
N GLU A 61 -6.34 8.71 -9.72
CA GLU A 61 -7.64 9.01 -10.35
C GLU A 61 -8.80 8.49 -9.50
N MET A 62 -8.73 7.23 -9.05
CA MET A 62 -9.73 6.63 -8.17
C MET A 62 -9.90 7.44 -6.87
N LEU A 63 -8.80 7.82 -6.23
CA LEU A 63 -8.84 8.62 -5.00
C LEU A 63 -9.40 10.03 -5.23
N SER A 64 -9.14 10.64 -6.38
CA SER A 64 -9.72 11.97 -6.73
C SER A 64 -11.23 11.92 -6.93
N LYS A 65 -11.77 10.74 -7.25
CA LYS A 65 -13.20 10.46 -7.44
C LYS A 65 -13.81 9.73 -6.22
N ALA A 66 -13.13 9.66 -5.08
CA ALA A 66 -13.56 8.84 -3.95
C ALA A 66 -14.98 9.19 -3.44
N ASN A 67 -15.40 10.44 -3.61
CA ASN A 67 -16.70 10.94 -3.18
C ASN A 67 -17.92 10.38 -3.96
N ILE A 68 -17.68 9.73 -5.11
CA ILE A 68 -18.77 9.10 -5.89
C ILE A 68 -18.91 7.60 -5.63
N PHE A 69 -17.94 6.99 -4.92
CA PHE A 69 -17.94 5.55 -4.63
C PHE A 69 -18.33 5.27 -3.19
N ASP A 70 -19.11 4.20 -3.00
CA ASP A 70 -19.44 3.69 -1.66
C ASP A 70 -18.30 2.83 -1.09
N ILE A 71 -17.63 2.05 -1.97
CA ILE A 71 -16.60 1.08 -1.58
C ILE A 71 -15.50 1.03 -2.63
N VAL A 72 -14.25 0.91 -2.19
CA VAL A 72 -13.12 0.48 -3.02
C VAL A 72 -12.86 -1.00 -2.78
N LEU A 73 -12.96 -1.81 -3.83
CA LEU A 73 -12.69 -3.24 -3.81
C LEU A 73 -11.34 -3.56 -4.45
N PHE A 74 -10.64 -4.50 -3.88
CA PHE A 74 -9.39 -5.09 -4.40
C PHE A 74 -9.30 -6.55 -3.94
N THR A 75 -8.44 -7.35 -4.57
CA THR A 75 -8.33 -8.78 -4.22
C THR A 75 -7.65 -8.97 -2.87
N LYS A 76 -6.45 -8.42 -2.67
CA LYS A 76 -5.67 -8.48 -1.44
C LYS A 76 -5.08 -7.13 -1.09
N LEU A 77 -4.76 -6.91 0.19
CA LEU A 77 -4.20 -5.64 0.66
C LEU A 77 -2.89 -5.27 -0.04
N ASP A 78 -2.05 -6.25 -0.38
CA ASP A 78 -0.80 -6.04 -1.11
C ASP A 78 -1.00 -5.53 -2.55
N ARG A 79 -2.19 -5.73 -3.14
CA ARG A 79 -2.57 -5.14 -4.42
C ARG A 79 -2.86 -3.65 -4.28
N LEU A 80 -3.55 -3.27 -3.21
CA LEU A 80 -3.78 -1.87 -2.90
C LEU A 80 -2.48 -1.18 -2.45
N SER A 81 -1.78 -1.75 -1.49
CA SER A 81 -0.48 -1.25 -1.02
C SER A 81 0.34 -2.34 -0.34
N ARG A 82 1.66 -2.41 -0.65
CA ARG A 82 2.61 -3.26 0.08
C ARG A 82 3.02 -2.66 1.42
N ASN A 83 2.82 -1.37 1.59
CA ASN A 83 3.09 -0.66 2.83
C ASN A 83 1.77 -0.38 3.54
N VAL A 84 1.61 -0.91 4.74
CA VAL A 84 0.38 -0.74 5.55
C VAL A 84 0.15 0.74 5.92
N LEU A 85 1.22 1.55 6.04
CA LEU A 85 1.07 2.98 6.29
C LEU A 85 0.48 3.72 5.07
N ASP A 86 0.89 3.34 3.86
CA ASP A 86 0.29 3.89 2.64
C ASP A 86 -1.18 3.45 2.52
N ALA A 87 -1.50 2.19 2.86
CA ALA A 87 -2.88 1.71 2.93
C ALA A 87 -3.71 2.52 3.95
N ASN A 88 -3.11 2.88 5.10
CA ASN A 88 -3.77 3.74 6.09
C ASN A 88 -4.03 5.15 5.57
N ASN A 89 -3.10 5.73 4.82
CA ASN A 89 -3.29 7.04 4.18
C ASN A 89 -4.42 6.98 3.14
N ILE A 90 -4.47 5.93 2.33
CA ILE A 90 -5.58 5.68 1.39
C ILE A 90 -6.89 5.58 2.16
N ASN A 91 -6.94 4.77 3.24
CA ASN A 91 -8.15 4.61 4.05
C ASN A 91 -8.65 5.95 4.66
N LYS A 92 -7.73 6.83 5.09
CA LYS A 92 -8.10 8.16 5.58
C LYS A 92 -8.78 8.99 4.49
N ILE A 93 -8.20 9.04 3.28
CA ILE A 93 -8.78 9.78 2.15
C ILE A 93 -10.17 9.22 1.81
N LEU A 94 -10.32 7.89 1.77
CA LEU A 94 -11.61 7.26 1.49
C LEU A 94 -12.64 7.60 2.57
N LYS A 95 -12.26 7.52 3.85
CA LYS A 95 -13.14 7.83 4.99
C LYS A 95 -13.62 9.29 4.97
N GLU A 96 -12.75 10.24 4.63
CA GLU A 96 -13.09 11.67 4.49
C GLU A 96 -14.13 11.89 3.37
N ASN A 97 -14.21 10.96 2.41
CA ASN A 97 -15.19 10.98 1.33
C ASN A 97 -16.37 10.01 1.54
N ASN A 98 -16.58 9.49 2.76
CA ASN A 98 -17.61 8.51 3.11
C ASN A 98 -17.51 7.20 2.29
N CYS A 99 -16.33 6.87 1.80
CA CYS A 99 -16.03 5.65 1.08
C CYS A 99 -15.28 4.67 1.99
N THR A 100 -15.60 3.37 1.88
CA THR A 100 -14.91 2.30 2.62
C THR A 100 -14.01 1.49 1.69
N MET A 101 -13.18 0.61 2.24
CA MET A 101 -12.39 -0.31 1.43
C MET A 101 -12.53 -1.75 1.91
N LYS A 102 -12.45 -2.70 0.95
CA LYS A 102 -12.59 -4.13 1.23
C LYS A 102 -11.70 -4.95 0.31
N ALA A 103 -10.96 -5.90 0.88
CA ALA A 103 -10.33 -6.99 0.14
C ALA A 103 -11.32 -8.13 -0.03
N ILE A 104 -11.41 -8.73 -1.23
CA ILE A 104 -12.34 -9.83 -1.46
C ILE A 104 -11.75 -11.20 -1.12
N ASP A 105 -10.42 -11.34 -1.08
CA ASP A 105 -9.69 -12.56 -0.74
C ASP A 105 -9.10 -12.52 0.69
N GLU A 106 -9.40 -11.48 1.47
CA GLU A 106 -8.94 -11.28 2.85
C GLU A 106 -10.10 -10.76 3.68
N ASP A 107 -10.82 -11.65 4.39
CA ASP A 107 -12.02 -11.31 5.14
C ASP A 107 -11.77 -10.30 6.28
N ASP A 108 -10.53 -10.21 6.73
CA ASP A 108 -10.10 -9.30 7.79
C ASP A 108 -9.77 -7.87 7.32
N VAL A 109 -9.90 -7.57 6.03
CA VAL A 109 -9.70 -6.23 5.45
C VAL A 109 -11.03 -5.71 4.88
N ASP A 110 -11.92 -5.29 5.77
CA ASP A 110 -13.19 -4.64 5.44
C ASP A 110 -13.45 -3.47 6.40
N THR A 111 -13.16 -2.24 5.96
CA THR A 111 -13.32 -1.05 6.81
C THR A 111 -14.76 -0.56 6.92
N SER A 112 -15.72 -1.25 6.31
CA SER A 112 -17.15 -0.99 6.48
C SER A 112 -17.72 -1.62 7.76
N THR A 113 -17.01 -2.59 8.34
CA THR A 113 -17.39 -3.28 9.58
C THR A 113 -16.52 -2.81 10.75
N ALA A 114 -17.06 -2.87 11.98
CA ALA A 114 -16.30 -2.51 13.17
C ALA A 114 -15.09 -3.46 13.39
N ASP A 115 -15.29 -4.75 13.19
CA ASP A 115 -14.26 -5.77 13.36
C ASP A 115 -13.17 -5.65 12.30
N GLY A 116 -13.52 -5.49 11.03
CA GLY A 116 -12.55 -5.32 9.97
C GLY A 116 -11.75 -4.01 10.10
N LEU A 117 -12.40 -2.92 10.53
CA LEU A 117 -11.71 -1.67 10.84
C LEU A 117 -10.75 -1.83 12.03
N PHE A 118 -11.14 -2.56 13.07
CA PHE A 118 -10.29 -2.85 14.22
C PHE A 118 -9.05 -3.64 13.80
N ILE A 119 -9.23 -4.73 13.05
CA ILE A 119 -8.12 -5.56 12.56
C ILE A 119 -7.20 -4.76 11.64
N PHE A 120 -7.75 -3.96 10.73
CA PHE A 120 -6.96 -3.07 9.87
C PHE A 120 -6.11 -2.10 10.70
N ASN A 121 -6.69 -1.43 11.71
CA ASN A 121 -5.98 -0.52 12.60
C ASN A 121 -4.90 -1.24 13.42
N LEU A 122 -5.13 -2.49 13.84
CA LEU A 122 -4.14 -3.31 14.51
C LEU A 122 -2.95 -3.61 13.59
N LYS A 123 -3.19 -3.99 12.32
CA LYS A 123 -2.14 -4.18 11.30
C LYS A 123 -1.32 -2.90 11.11
N VAL A 124 -1.96 -1.73 11.04
CA VAL A 124 -1.29 -0.42 10.94
C VAL A 124 -0.40 -0.17 12.16
N SER A 125 -0.92 -0.42 13.36
CA SER A 125 -0.18 -0.19 14.64
C SER A 125 1.04 -1.10 14.75
N LEU A 126 0.92 -2.37 14.35
CA LEU A 126 2.04 -3.31 14.32
C LEU A 126 3.13 -2.89 13.33
N ALA A 127 2.75 -2.45 12.13
CA ALA A 127 3.69 -1.96 11.13
C ALA A 127 4.43 -0.69 11.61
N GLN A 128 3.75 0.24 12.26
CA GLN A 128 4.36 1.43 12.87
C GLN A 128 5.37 1.05 13.95
N ARG A 129 5.02 0.10 14.82
CA ARG A 129 5.92 -0.40 15.88
C ARG A 129 7.18 -1.04 15.29
N GLU A 130 7.08 -1.81 14.21
CA GLU A 130 8.24 -2.42 13.54
C GLU A 130 9.18 -1.37 12.96
N ILE A 131 8.63 -0.32 12.32
CA ILE A 131 9.40 0.81 11.81
C ILE A 131 10.11 1.53 12.96
N GLY A 132 9.42 1.78 14.08
CA GLY A 132 10.00 2.38 15.28
C GLY A 132 11.19 1.58 15.80
N LYS A 133 11.02 0.27 16.01
CA LYS A 133 12.10 -0.63 16.46
C LYS A 133 13.30 -0.65 15.51
N THR A 134 13.04 -0.66 14.21
CA THR A 134 14.10 -0.63 13.19
C THR A 134 14.88 0.69 13.25
N SER A 135 14.16 1.81 13.39
CA SER A 135 14.78 3.13 13.54
C SER A 135 15.64 3.24 14.79
N GLU A 136 15.15 2.73 15.94
CA GLU A 136 15.94 2.68 17.19
C GLU A 136 17.21 1.84 17.04
N ARG A 137 17.10 0.66 16.42
CA ARG A 137 18.26 -0.21 16.15
C ARG A 137 19.28 0.49 15.26
N ILE A 138 18.85 1.18 14.20
CA ILE A 138 19.72 1.94 13.32
C ILE A 138 20.41 3.06 14.09
N LYS A 139 19.68 3.85 14.89
CA LYS A 139 20.25 4.91 15.73
C LYS A 139 21.29 4.36 16.71
N PHE A 140 21.01 3.23 17.36
CA PHE A 140 21.95 2.58 18.26
C PHE A 140 23.25 2.18 17.56
N VAL A 141 23.15 1.55 16.38
CA VAL A 141 24.33 1.17 15.58
C VAL A 141 25.14 2.41 15.15
N PHE A 142 24.46 3.48 14.72
CA PHE A 142 25.15 4.72 14.32
C PHE A 142 25.84 5.40 15.51
N ASN A 143 25.23 5.43 16.69
CA ASN A 143 25.84 6.00 17.89
C ASN A 143 27.08 5.18 18.31
N SER A 144 26.97 3.85 18.36
CA SER A 144 28.11 2.98 18.66
C SER A 144 29.29 3.17 17.67
N LYS A 145 28.99 3.33 16.38
CA LYS A 145 30.03 3.64 15.37
C LYS A 145 30.68 5.00 15.59
N ARG A 146 29.88 6.03 15.94
CA ARG A 146 30.42 7.36 16.27
C ARG A 146 31.37 7.33 17.47
N GLU A 147 30.98 6.61 18.53
CA GLU A 147 31.82 6.44 19.73
C GLU A 147 33.16 5.75 19.40
N LYS A 148 33.16 4.83 18.45
CA LYS A 148 34.36 4.14 17.95
C LYS A 148 35.16 4.94 16.90
N GLY A 149 34.72 6.15 16.53
CA GLY A 149 35.35 6.96 15.47
C GLY A 149 35.19 6.37 14.07
N GLU A 150 34.25 5.42 13.87
CA GLU A 150 33.99 4.81 12.58
C GLU A 150 33.15 5.72 11.68
N VAL A 151 33.36 5.64 10.35
CA VAL A 151 32.59 6.41 9.38
C VAL A 151 31.15 5.85 9.29
N THR A 152 30.15 6.70 9.55
CA THR A 152 28.73 6.34 9.56
C THR A 152 27.99 6.58 8.25
N SER A 153 28.65 7.22 7.27
CA SER A 153 28.08 7.46 5.93
C SER A 153 28.97 6.85 4.86
N GLY A 154 28.36 6.36 3.77
CA GLY A 154 29.06 5.77 2.61
C GLY A 154 29.85 6.76 1.74
N THR A 155 30.05 7.98 2.19
CA THR A 155 30.86 8.99 1.49
C THR A 155 32.32 8.59 1.60
N LYS A 156 32.96 8.26 0.47
CA LYS A 156 34.39 8.00 0.39
C LYS A 156 35.13 9.16 1.04
N LYS A 157 36.00 8.86 2.04
CA LYS A 157 36.92 9.84 2.57
C LYS A 157 37.76 10.37 1.42
N TYR A 158 37.61 11.64 1.06
CA TYR A 158 38.64 12.34 0.34
C TYR A 158 39.82 12.45 1.31
N ARG A 159 40.92 11.70 1.09
CA ARG A 159 42.19 11.92 1.73
C ARG A 159 42.66 13.30 1.27
N LEU A 160 42.52 14.30 2.11
CA LEU A 160 43.28 15.55 1.95
C LEU A 160 44.73 15.22 2.23
N TRP A 161 45.53 15.11 1.17
CA TRP A 161 46.97 15.09 1.27
C TRP A 161 47.40 16.52 1.55
N TYR A 162 47.69 16.84 2.79
CA TYR A 162 48.52 17.98 3.09
C TYR A 162 49.97 17.52 2.91
N SER A 163 50.62 17.92 1.80
CA SER A 163 52.04 17.90 1.63
C SER A 163 52.60 19.15 2.30
N TRP A 164 53.49 18.96 3.25
CA TRP A 164 54.44 19.96 3.73
C TRP A 164 55.66 19.92 2.84
#